data_2dd0173efb0b4e66408de99d40fe4096
#
_entry.id   2dd0173efb0b4e66408de99d40fe4096
#
_cell.length_a   1.000
_cell.length_b   1.000
_cell.length_c   1.000
_cell.angle_alpha   90.00
_cell.angle_beta   90.00
_cell.angle_gamma   90.00
#
_symmetry.space_group_name_H-M   'P 1'
#
loop_
_entity.id
_entity.type
_entity.pdbx_description
1 polymer ?
#
loop_
_entity_poly.entity_id
_entity_poly.type
_entity_poly.pdbx_seq_one_letter_code
_entity_poly.pdbx_strand_id
1 'polypeptide(L)'
;INNTTTKNIDLPEDWLKINVAPLSDIGFSSTQIKQLYTQALSTPEIIQESINHFSFGLKNNPKLEEKYRDPLNVLMGVLRKGGVWIENNYESPQDIAQRQIIEQKKIERERRRQLEEDALKLALEEWKDSLSKKELEVITAKDNPKDIMPPDTKLRIHFKEIIWPNVKKDYLIDWIG
;
A
#
# COMPACT_ATOMS: atom_id res chain seq x y z
N ILE A 1 -18.71 52.68 21.39
CA ILE A 1 -17.56 52.51 20.49
C ILE A 1 -16.64 51.47 21.15
N ASN A 2 -16.85 50.19 20.86
CA ASN A 2 -16.01 49.14 21.39
C ASN A 2 -14.91 48.85 20.35
N ASN A 3 -13.75 49.45 20.56
CA ASN A 3 -12.51 49.03 19.89
C ASN A 3 -12.08 47.67 20.47
N THR A 4 -12.48 46.62 19.82
CA THR A 4 -11.89 45.31 20.06
C THR A 4 -10.52 45.31 19.38
N THR A 5 -9.51 45.71 20.12
CA THR A 5 -8.11 45.57 19.71
C THR A 5 -7.83 44.08 19.58
N THR A 6 -7.78 43.58 18.35
CA THR A 6 -7.30 42.25 18.07
C THR A 6 -5.84 42.20 18.48
N LYS A 7 -5.53 41.76 19.71
CA LYS A 7 -4.16 41.47 20.11
C LYS A 7 -3.59 40.47 19.11
N ASN A 8 -2.58 40.93 18.41
CA ASN A 8 -1.80 40.03 17.53
C ASN A 8 -1.15 38.99 18.45
N ILE A 9 -1.73 37.80 18.51
CA ILE A 9 -1.20 36.70 19.32
C ILE A 9 -0.09 36.06 18.50
N ASP A 10 1.16 36.29 18.92
CA ASP A 10 2.30 35.58 18.37
C ASP A 10 2.29 34.14 18.91
N LEU A 11 2.13 33.19 18.00
CA LEU A 11 2.18 31.75 18.32
C LEU A 11 3.64 31.31 18.45
N PRO A 12 3.96 30.43 19.41
CA PRO A 12 5.22 29.74 19.47
C PRO A 12 5.48 28.91 18.20
N GLU A 13 6.75 28.63 17.92
CA GLU A 13 7.18 27.94 16.71
C GLU A 13 6.48 26.58 16.51
N ASP A 14 6.29 25.82 17.58
CA ASP A 14 5.63 24.50 17.52
C ASP A 14 4.15 24.62 17.13
N TRP A 15 3.48 25.71 17.53
CA TRP A 15 2.09 25.98 17.14
C TRP A 15 1.99 26.45 15.69
N LEU A 16 3.02 27.11 15.17
CA LEU A 16 3.09 27.52 13.77
C LEU A 16 3.32 26.34 12.82
N LYS A 17 3.91 25.24 13.31
CA LYS A 17 4.16 24.01 12.53
C LYS A 17 2.92 23.14 12.34
N ILE A 18 1.82 23.42 13.04
CA ILE A 18 0.58 22.63 12.89
C ILE A 18 0.07 22.75 11.47
N ASN A 19 -0.07 21.61 10.81
CA ASN A 19 -0.62 21.53 9.45
C ASN A 19 -2.14 21.50 9.49
N VAL A 20 -2.77 22.63 9.14
CA VAL A 20 -4.23 22.79 9.07
C VAL A 20 -4.83 22.39 7.70
N ALA A 21 -4.00 22.19 6.68
CA ALA A 21 -4.44 21.92 5.31
C ALA A 21 -5.42 20.73 5.17
N PRO A 22 -5.30 19.63 5.92
CA PRO A 22 -6.23 18.50 5.81
C PRO A 22 -7.69 18.84 6.12
N LEU A 23 -7.95 19.92 6.86
CA LEU A 23 -9.28 20.38 7.29
C LEU A 23 -9.64 21.77 6.77
N SER A 24 -8.93 22.28 5.77
CA SER A 24 -9.21 23.59 5.16
C SER A 24 -10.64 23.67 4.58
N ASP A 25 -11.12 22.56 4.01
CA ASP A 25 -12.44 22.49 3.37
C ASP A 25 -13.61 22.69 4.36
N ILE A 26 -13.41 22.35 5.63
CA ILE A 26 -14.39 22.61 6.69
C ILE A 26 -14.14 23.94 7.42
N GLY A 27 -13.17 24.73 6.97
CA GLY A 27 -12.86 26.06 7.52
C GLY A 27 -11.91 26.04 8.72
N PHE A 28 -11.22 24.94 9.01
CA PHE A 28 -10.18 24.90 10.02
C PHE A 28 -8.94 25.65 9.53
N SER A 29 -8.47 26.61 10.30
CA SER A 29 -7.40 27.54 9.90
C SER A 29 -6.55 27.98 11.09
N SER A 30 -5.60 28.85 10.84
CA SER A 30 -4.80 29.51 11.90
C SER A 30 -5.64 30.25 12.93
N THR A 31 -6.86 30.67 12.59
CA THR A 31 -7.79 31.30 13.52
C THR A 31 -8.17 30.33 14.65
N GLN A 32 -8.48 29.08 14.32
CA GLN A 32 -8.80 28.04 15.28
C GLN A 32 -7.59 27.70 16.15
N ILE A 33 -6.41 27.65 15.56
CA ILE A 33 -5.14 27.40 16.27
C ILE A 33 -4.90 28.49 17.32
N LYS A 34 -5.09 29.79 16.98
CA LYS A 34 -4.95 30.89 17.92
C LYS A 34 -5.96 30.81 19.06
N GLN A 35 -7.20 30.40 18.77
CA GLN A 35 -8.22 30.20 19.81
C GLN A 35 -7.83 29.11 20.80
N LEU A 36 -7.34 27.95 20.27
CA LEU A 36 -6.91 26.82 21.10
C LEU A 36 -5.67 27.16 21.94
N TYR A 37 -4.72 27.89 21.37
CA TYR A 37 -3.54 28.37 22.09
C TYR A 37 -3.94 29.25 23.27
N THR A 38 -4.88 30.20 23.07
CA THR A 38 -5.34 31.09 24.11
C THR A 38 -6.03 30.38 25.29
N GLN A 39 -6.67 29.25 25.01
CA GLN A 39 -7.34 28.45 26.03
C GLN A 39 -6.37 27.57 26.84
N ALA A 40 -5.18 27.30 26.34
CA ALA A 40 -4.10 26.57 26.99
C ALA A 40 -4.48 25.18 27.57
N LEU A 41 -5.47 24.51 26.99
CA LEU A 41 -5.94 23.18 27.42
C LEU A 41 -5.45 22.04 26.54
N SER A 42 -4.75 22.35 25.44
CA SER A 42 -4.26 21.36 24.47
C SER A 42 -2.82 21.67 24.07
N THR A 43 -2.15 20.70 23.47
CA THR A 43 -0.79 20.84 22.93
C THR A 43 -0.79 20.76 21.41
N PRO A 44 0.26 21.28 20.73
CA PRO A 44 0.38 21.17 19.29
C PRO A 44 0.24 19.75 18.76
N GLU A 45 0.82 18.78 19.48
CA GLU A 45 0.80 17.36 19.12
C GLU A 45 -0.63 16.79 19.16
N ILE A 46 -1.38 17.06 20.23
CA ILE A 46 -2.77 16.63 20.37
C ILE A 46 -3.65 17.23 19.30
N ILE A 47 -3.42 18.51 18.96
CA ILE A 47 -4.17 19.19 17.91
C ILE A 47 -3.85 18.58 16.54
N GLN A 48 -2.57 18.34 16.23
CA GLN A 48 -2.17 17.75 14.97
C GLN A 48 -2.69 16.32 14.82
N GLU A 49 -2.62 15.52 15.87
CA GLU A 49 -3.19 14.17 15.90
C GLU A 49 -4.70 14.21 15.63
N SER A 50 -5.42 15.10 16.30
CA SER A 50 -6.86 15.26 16.12
C SER A 50 -7.22 15.71 14.70
N ILE A 51 -6.46 16.62 14.09
CA ILE A 51 -6.63 17.04 12.69
C ILE A 51 -6.48 15.86 11.75
N ASN A 52 -5.43 15.06 11.92
CA ASN A 52 -5.14 13.92 11.07
C ASN A 52 -6.24 12.85 11.16
N HIS A 53 -6.64 12.49 12.37
CA HIS A 53 -7.70 11.51 12.62
C HIS A 53 -9.06 12.02 12.12
N PHE A 54 -9.42 13.28 12.38
CA PHE A 54 -10.69 13.84 11.96
C PHE A 54 -10.80 13.93 10.43
N SER A 55 -9.73 14.38 9.77
CA SER A 55 -9.66 14.41 8.31
C SER A 55 -9.79 13.01 7.69
N PHE A 56 -9.15 12.01 8.29
CA PHE A 56 -9.31 10.62 7.89
C PHE A 56 -10.75 10.14 8.03
N GLY A 57 -11.39 10.43 9.16
CA GLY A 57 -12.78 10.09 9.42
C GLY A 57 -13.73 10.71 8.40
N LEU A 58 -13.59 11.99 8.09
CA LEU A 58 -14.41 12.67 7.08
C LEU A 58 -14.28 12.04 5.69
N LYS A 59 -13.08 11.60 5.31
CA LYS A 59 -12.82 10.98 4.00
C LYS A 59 -13.30 9.53 3.89
N ASN A 60 -13.23 8.78 4.98
CA ASN A 60 -13.42 7.32 4.96
C ASN A 60 -14.69 6.86 5.67
N ASN A 61 -15.38 7.72 6.39
CA ASN A 61 -16.62 7.41 7.09
C ASN A 61 -17.77 8.33 6.64
N PRO A 62 -18.55 7.92 5.62
CA PRO A 62 -19.66 8.72 5.09
C PRO A 62 -20.69 9.12 6.16
N LYS A 63 -20.86 8.28 7.19
CA LYS A 63 -21.78 8.58 8.31
C LYS A 63 -21.35 9.78 9.16
N LEU A 64 -20.06 10.08 9.18
CA LEU A 64 -19.54 11.26 9.88
C LEU A 64 -19.95 12.56 9.17
N GLU A 65 -19.84 12.59 7.86
CA GLU A 65 -20.22 13.74 7.03
C GLU A 65 -21.74 14.00 7.10
N GLU A 66 -22.53 12.95 7.04
CA GLU A 66 -23.98 13.05 7.18
C GLU A 66 -24.43 13.42 8.62
N LYS A 67 -23.70 12.92 9.62
CA LYS A 67 -24.04 13.11 11.04
C LYS A 67 -23.78 14.52 11.53
N TYR A 68 -22.74 15.18 11.03
CA TYR A 68 -22.32 16.49 11.52
C TYR A 68 -22.61 17.59 10.50
N ARG A 69 -23.66 18.40 10.79
CA ARG A 69 -23.97 19.60 9.99
C ARG A 69 -22.87 20.65 10.03
N ASP A 70 -22.08 20.65 11.08
CA ASP A 70 -20.96 21.57 11.30
C ASP A 70 -19.76 20.80 11.87
N PRO A 71 -18.98 20.14 10.98
CA PRO A 71 -17.82 19.36 11.40
C PRO A 71 -16.77 20.18 12.16
N LEU A 72 -16.59 21.45 11.78
CA LEU A 72 -15.64 22.34 12.45
C LEU A 72 -16.00 22.53 13.93
N ASN A 73 -17.26 22.83 14.23
CA ASN A 73 -17.70 23.01 15.60
C ASN A 73 -17.63 21.72 16.42
N VAL A 74 -17.85 20.56 15.80
CA VAL A 74 -17.70 19.27 16.47
C VAL A 74 -16.26 19.05 16.91
N LEU A 75 -15.30 19.21 16.02
CA LEU A 75 -13.88 19.07 16.34
C LEU A 75 -13.44 20.11 17.38
N MET A 76 -13.79 21.36 17.17
CA MET A 76 -13.47 22.45 18.12
C MET A 76 -14.07 22.21 19.49
N GLY A 77 -15.26 21.60 19.57
CA GLY A 77 -15.88 21.23 20.84
C GLY A 77 -15.09 20.22 21.66
N VAL A 78 -14.40 19.30 21.00
CA VAL A 78 -13.49 18.34 21.63
C VAL A 78 -12.19 19.02 22.05
N LEU A 79 -11.55 19.74 21.13
CA LEU A 79 -10.25 20.37 21.36
C LEU A 79 -10.27 21.45 22.42
N ARG A 80 -11.35 22.26 22.50
CA ARG A 80 -11.53 23.28 23.53
C ARG A 80 -11.63 22.73 24.94
N LYS A 81 -11.98 21.49 25.10
CA LYS A 81 -12.03 20.79 26.40
C LYS A 81 -10.72 20.04 26.70
N GLY A 82 -9.68 20.22 25.89
CA GLY A 82 -8.42 19.50 26.03
C GLY A 82 -8.49 18.04 25.58
N GLY A 83 -9.57 17.63 24.89
CA GLY A 83 -9.71 16.28 24.34
C GLY A 83 -8.92 16.07 23.06
N VAL A 84 -8.76 14.80 22.70
CA VAL A 84 -8.18 14.38 21.42
C VAL A 84 -9.27 13.68 20.59
N TRP A 85 -9.27 13.91 19.28
CA TRP A 85 -10.13 13.17 18.38
C TRP A 85 -9.40 11.92 17.89
N ILE A 86 -9.95 10.75 18.16
CA ILE A 86 -9.41 9.47 17.72
C ILE A 86 -10.43 8.80 16.78
N GLU A 87 -9.99 8.48 15.58
CA GLU A 87 -10.80 7.76 14.61
C GLU A 87 -10.42 6.28 14.59
N ASN A 88 -11.44 5.42 14.56
CA ASN A 88 -11.22 3.98 14.45
C ASN A 88 -10.62 3.64 13.08
N ASN A 89 -9.70 2.69 13.06
CA ASN A 89 -9.01 2.24 11.86
C ASN A 89 -8.21 3.35 11.14
N TYR A 90 -7.74 4.34 11.90
CA TYR A 90 -6.89 5.38 11.35
C TYR A 90 -5.62 4.77 10.74
N GLU A 91 -5.32 5.19 9.52
CA GLU A 91 -4.06 4.93 8.86
C GLU A 91 -3.37 6.26 8.53
N SER A 92 -2.09 6.38 8.88
CA SER A 92 -1.31 7.55 8.50
C SER A 92 -1.10 7.59 6.98
N PRO A 93 -0.86 8.77 6.38
CA PRO A 93 -0.46 8.87 4.97
C PRO A 93 0.77 7.99 4.63
N GLN A 94 1.71 7.86 5.57
CA GLN A 94 2.89 7.00 5.42
C GLN A 94 2.51 5.52 5.39
N ASP A 95 1.61 5.06 6.26
CA ASP A 95 1.14 3.67 6.28
C ASP A 95 0.38 3.32 4.99
N ILE A 96 -0.46 4.23 4.51
CA ILE A 96 -1.17 4.07 3.23
C ILE A 96 -0.17 3.97 2.08
N ALA A 97 0.81 4.86 2.01
CA ALA A 97 1.84 4.85 0.98
C ALA A 97 2.67 3.55 1.03
N GLN A 98 3.07 3.12 2.23
CA GLN A 98 3.82 1.87 2.42
C GLN A 98 3.00 0.65 1.97
N ARG A 99 1.73 0.60 2.31
CA ARG A 99 0.82 -0.47 1.87
C ARG A 99 0.66 -0.50 0.35
N GLN A 100 0.53 0.65 -0.28
CA GLN A 100 0.46 0.75 -1.74
C GLN A 100 1.73 0.24 -2.42
N ILE A 101 2.92 0.58 -1.90
CA ILE A 101 4.20 0.07 -2.41
C ILE A 101 4.26 -1.45 -2.30
N ILE A 102 3.87 -2.02 -1.15
CA ILE A 102 3.86 -3.47 -0.95
C ILE A 102 2.92 -4.14 -1.95
N GLU A 103 1.72 -3.59 -2.15
CA GLU A 103 0.74 -4.14 -3.07
C GLU A 103 1.22 -4.11 -4.53
N GLN A 104 1.81 -3.00 -4.96
CA GLN A 104 2.41 -2.89 -6.29
C GLN A 104 3.54 -3.92 -6.51
N LYS A 105 4.38 -4.12 -5.51
CA LYS A 105 5.44 -5.15 -5.59
C LYS A 105 4.89 -6.58 -5.64
N LYS A 106 3.80 -6.87 -4.94
CA LYS A 106 3.12 -8.17 -5.02
C LYS A 106 2.56 -8.43 -6.42
N ILE A 107 1.86 -7.45 -7.00
CA ILE A 107 1.29 -7.53 -8.35
C ILE A 107 2.41 -7.75 -9.37
N GLU A 108 3.51 -6.99 -9.29
CA GLU A 108 4.64 -7.13 -10.20
C GLU A 108 5.33 -8.50 -10.06
N ARG A 109 5.49 -9.01 -8.84
CA ARG A 109 6.04 -10.35 -8.59
C ARG A 109 5.15 -11.43 -9.20
N GLU A 110 3.85 -11.34 -9.03
CA GLU A 110 2.90 -12.30 -9.59
C GLU A 110 2.90 -12.26 -11.12
N ARG A 111 2.94 -11.07 -11.71
CA ARG A 111 3.06 -10.89 -13.16
C ARG A 111 4.33 -11.55 -13.71
N ARG A 112 5.48 -11.36 -13.05
CA ARG A 112 6.75 -12.00 -13.45
C ARG A 112 6.66 -13.51 -13.35
N ARG A 113 6.08 -14.03 -12.27
CA ARG A 113 5.87 -15.47 -12.08
C ARG A 113 5.02 -16.06 -13.20
N GLN A 114 3.92 -15.40 -13.56
CA GLN A 114 3.05 -15.87 -14.63
C GLN A 114 3.76 -15.88 -16.00
N LEU A 115 4.52 -14.85 -16.32
CA LEU A 115 5.30 -14.79 -17.55
C LEU A 115 6.37 -15.90 -17.60
N GLU A 116 7.02 -16.19 -16.49
CA GLU A 116 8.00 -17.29 -16.41
C GLU A 116 7.33 -18.66 -16.60
N GLU A 117 6.17 -18.88 -16.02
CA GLU A 117 5.40 -20.12 -16.21
C GLU A 117 4.95 -20.30 -17.66
N ASP A 118 4.46 -19.25 -18.30
CA ASP A 118 4.04 -19.28 -19.69
C ASP A 118 5.21 -19.53 -20.63
N ALA A 119 6.35 -18.88 -20.39
CA ALA A 119 7.58 -19.11 -21.15
C ALA A 119 8.09 -20.55 -20.99
N LEU A 120 8.06 -21.09 -19.78
CA LEU A 120 8.47 -22.49 -19.51
C LEU A 120 7.56 -23.48 -20.22
N LYS A 121 6.24 -23.27 -20.23
CA LYS A 121 5.28 -24.12 -20.94
C LYS A 121 5.53 -24.13 -22.44
N LEU A 122 5.70 -22.94 -23.03
CA LEU A 122 5.99 -22.81 -24.46
C LEU A 122 7.31 -23.54 -24.83
N ALA A 123 8.37 -23.23 -24.07
CA ALA A 123 9.68 -23.85 -24.30
C ALA A 123 9.64 -25.37 -24.15
N LEU A 124 8.88 -25.90 -23.20
CA LEU A 124 8.66 -27.34 -23.03
C LEU A 124 7.95 -27.96 -24.22
N GLU A 125 6.91 -27.34 -24.75
CA GLU A 125 6.18 -27.81 -25.94
C GLU A 125 7.08 -27.82 -27.16
N GLU A 126 7.79 -26.73 -27.44
CA GLU A 126 8.73 -26.65 -28.56
C GLU A 126 9.86 -27.70 -28.46
N TRP A 127 10.40 -27.89 -27.26
CA TRP A 127 11.42 -28.91 -27.02
C TRP A 127 10.88 -30.34 -27.25
N LYS A 128 9.68 -30.66 -26.75
CA LYS A 128 9.04 -31.96 -26.99
C LYS A 128 8.86 -32.23 -28.48
N ASP A 129 8.42 -31.22 -29.23
CA ASP A 129 8.22 -31.34 -30.67
C ASP A 129 9.53 -31.53 -31.43
N SER A 130 10.65 -31.09 -30.89
CA SER A 130 11.99 -31.24 -31.47
C SER A 130 12.64 -32.61 -31.22
N LEU A 131 12.10 -33.40 -30.27
CA LEU A 131 12.69 -34.67 -29.89
C LEU A 131 12.53 -35.74 -30.98
N SER A 132 13.63 -36.45 -31.29
CA SER A 132 13.60 -37.65 -32.07
C SER A 132 13.02 -38.85 -31.29
N LYS A 133 12.55 -39.91 -31.99
CA LYS A 133 12.10 -41.13 -31.33
C LYS A 133 13.14 -41.71 -30.37
N LYS A 134 14.41 -41.71 -30.78
CA LYS A 134 15.51 -42.23 -29.99
C LYS A 134 15.75 -41.43 -28.70
N GLU A 135 15.71 -40.11 -28.78
CA GLU A 135 15.83 -39.22 -27.60
C GLU A 135 14.66 -39.43 -26.67
N LEU A 136 13.44 -39.49 -27.20
CA LEU A 136 12.24 -39.75 -26.43
C LEU A 136 12.33 -41.08 -25.65
N GLU A 137 12.76 -42.16 -26.32
CA GLU A 137 12.94 -43.48 -25.70
C GLU A 137 13.97 -43.44 -24.57
N VAL A 138 15.10 -42.75 -24.77
CA VAL A 138 16.16 -42.63 -23.76
C VAL A 138 15.67 -41.90 -22.52
N ILE A 139 14.99 -40.74 -22.69
CA ILE A 139 14.52 -39.93 -21.57
C ILE A 139 13.38 -40.61 -20.81
N THR A 140 12.50 -41.31 -21.49
CA THR A 140 11.33 -41.99 -20.90
C THR A 140 11.59 -43.43 -20.47
N ALA A 141 12.80 -43.95 -20.65
CA ALA A 141 13.17 -45.28 -20.23
C ALA A 141 12.89 -45.50 -18.73
N LYS A 142 12.54 -46.75 -18.39
CA LYS A 142 12.36 -47.13 -16.99
C LYS A 142 13.72 -47.29 -16.31
N ASP A 143 13.88 -46.64 -15.16
CA ASP A 143 15.11 -46.76 -14.36
C ASP A 143 15.23 -48.12 -13.69
N ASN A 144 14.08 -48.73 -13.38
CA ASN A 144 14.00 -50.07 -12.81
C ASN A 144 12.60 -50.69 -13.07
N PRO A 145 12.39 -51.99 -12.86
CA PRO A 145 11.11 -52.67 -13.10
C PRO A 145 9.93 -52.15 -12.29
N LYS A 146 10.20 -51.45 -11.17
CA LYS A 146 9.18 -50.86 -10.28
C LYS A 146 8.89 -49.39 -10.60
N ASP A 147 9.55 -48.86 -11.61
CA ASP A 147 9.33 -47.48 -12.03
C ASP A 147 7.94 -47.32 -12.65
N ILE A 148 7.08 -46.57 -11.95
CA ILE A 148 5.70 -46.25 -12.33
C ILE A 148 5.53 -44.82 -12.83
N MET A 149 6.63 -44.04 -12.94
CA MET A 149 6.54 -42.63 -13.34
C MET A 149 6.08 -42.53 -14.80
N PRO A 150 5.03 -41.72 -15.08
CA PRO A 150 4.55 -41.53 -16.43
C PRO A 150 5.62 -40.90 -17.33
N PRO A 151 5.69 -41.29 -18.61
CA PRO A 151 6.65 -40.76 -19.59
C PRO A 151 6.62 -39.22 -19.67
N ASP A 152 5.44 -38.61 -19.68
CA ASP A 152 5.30 -37.14 -19.71
C ASP A 152 5.90 -36.47 -18.48
N THR A 153 5.77 -37.07 -17.32
CA THR A 153 6.39 -36.56 -16.08
C THR A 153 7.93 -36.62 -16.17
N LYS A 154 8.48 -37.68 -16.70
CA LYS A 154 9.94 -37.79 -16.94
C LYS A 154 10.44 -36.71 -17.88
N LEU A 155 9.71 -36.46 -18.98
CA LEU A 155 10.04 -35.39 -19.92
C LEU A 155 10.03 -34.02 -19.25
N ARG A 156 9.02 -33.72 -18.45
CA ARG A 156 8.92 -32.45 -17.73
C ARG A 156 10.05 -32.24 -16.73
N ILE A 157 10.39 -33.28 -15.97
CA ILE A 157 11.51 -33.23 -15.01
C ILE A 157 12.82 -33.02 -15.76
N HIS A 158 13.10 -33.80 -16.77
CA HIS A 158 14.31 -33.67 -17.57
C HIS A 158 14.44 -32.26 -18.18
N PHE A 159 13.35 -31.77 -18.79
CA PHE A 159 13.32 -30.43 -19.35
C PHE A 159 13.63 -29.38 -18.29
N LYS A 160 12.94 -29.40 -17.15
CA LYS A 160 13.08 -28.40 -16.09
C LYS A 160 14.47 -28.37 -15.46
N GLU A 161 15.09 -29.55 -15.30
CA GLU A 161 16.38 -29.66 -14.62
C GLU A 161 17.57 -29.48 -15.56
N ILE A 162 17.46 -29.96 -16.80
CA ILE A 162 18.60 -30.03 -17.73
C ILE A 162 18.50 -29.00 -18.85
N ILE A 163 17.35 -28.85 -19.46
CA ILE A 163 17.18 -28.02 -20.67
C ILE A 163 16.87 -26.56 -20.32
N TRP A 164 15.87 -26.35 -19.46
CA TRP A 164 15.38 -25.02 -19.13
C TRP A 164 16.46 -24.04 -18.63
N PRO A 165 17.38 -24.41 -17.74
CA PRO A 165 18.43 -23.48 -17.30
C PRO A 165 19.29 -22.93 -18.44
N ASN A 166 19.43 -23.67 -19.53
CA ASN A 166 20.26 -23.30 -20.69
C ASN A 166 19.49 -22.45 -21.72
N VAL A 167 18.18 -22.67 -21.86
CA VAL A 167 17.36 -21.99 -22.88
C VAL A 167 16.51 -20.86 -22.32
N LYS A 168 16.39 -20.73 -21.00
CA LYS A 168 15.55 -19.76 -20.30
C LYS A 168 15.72 -18.33 -20.82
N LYS A 169 16.95 -17.92 -21.09
CA LYS A 169 17.26 -16.56 -21.58
C LYS A 169 16.72 -16.26 -22.99
N ASP A 170 16.39 -17.30 -23.78
CA ASP A 170 15.83 -17.13 -25.11
C ASP A 170 14.31 -16.84 -25.05
N TYR A 171 13.67 -17.14 -23.91
CA TYR A 171 12.24 -17.00 -23.67
C TYR A 171 11.89 -15.89 -22.67
N LEU A 172 12.84 -15.46 -21.87
CA LEU A 172 12.63 -14.45 -20.82
C LEU A 172 13.62 -13.29 -20.96
N ILE A 173 13.10 -12.09 -20.83
CA ILE A 173 13.91 -10.88 -20.71
C ILE A 173 14.51 -10.86 -19.30
N ASP A 174 15.82 -10.53 -19.19
CA ASP A 174 16.45 -10.28 -17.91
C ASP A 174 15.80 -9.07 -17.26
N TRP A 175 15.09 -9.30 -16.17
CA TRP A 175 14.56 -8.25 -15.34
C TRP A 175 15.69 -7.63 -14.53
N ILE A 176 16.29 -6.57 -15.07
CA ILE A 176 17.25 -5.77 -14.32
C ILE A 176 16.45 -5.10 -13.19
N GLY A 177 16.74 -5.55 -11.97
CA GLY A 177 16.08 -5.10 -10.75
C GLY A 177 16.48 -3.70 -10.32
#